data_69c498ff424eff399ef6df0e5337b062
#
_entry.id   69c498ff424eff399ef6df0e5337b062
#
_cell.length_a   1.000
_cell.length_b   1.000
_cell.length_c   1.000
_cell.angle_alpha   90.00
_cell.angle_beta   90.00
_cell.angle_gamma   90.00
#
_symmetry.space_group_name_H-M   'P 1'
#
loop_
_entity.id
_entity.type
_entity.pdbx_description
1 polymer ?
#
loop_
_entity_poly.entity_id
_entity_poly.type
_entity_poly.pdbx_seq_one_letter_code
_entity_poly.pdbx_strand_id
1 'polypeptide(L)'
;MIVIVDERDLVTDGYNSLFDREGVATAGFRPAEFEEWVDSAAEDDLKAVRAFLIGQCEKTNISPRKIKGRSTAPVIALSEQHSLDKILGLFEAGVDDVIRKPVHIREILARIAAISRRAQDEASFTEIGPLRIYTDGRDPEIDGKVMPLPRRERRILEYLATNAGRRVTKTQVFNAIYGIFDDEVEENVVESHISKLRKKLREKLGYDPIDSKRFLGYRLVT
;
A
#
# COMPACT_ATOMS: atom_id res chain seq x y z
N MET A 1 6.50 -4.10 6.43
CA MET A 1 6.52 -5.09 7.53
C MET A 1 5.13 -5.24 8.14
N ILE A 2 4.88 -6.32 8.93
CA ILE A 2 3.66 -6.48 9.76
C ILE A 2 4.05 -6.29 11.23
N VAL A 3 3.29 -5.47 11.95
CA VAL A 3 3.49 -5.26 13.39
C VAL A 3 2.55 -6.19 14.15
N ILE A 4 3.07 -6.93 15.13
CA ILE A 4 2.33 -7.91 15.93
C ILE A 4 2.40 -7.50 17.39
N VAL A 5 1.26 -7.39 18.04
CA VAL A 5 1.16 -6.99 19.45
C VAL A 5 0.38 -8.03 20.23
N ASP A 6 1.02 -8.66 21.22
CA ASP A 6 0.39 -9.61 22.14
C ASP A 6 1.11 -9.54 23.50
N GLU A 7 0.42 -9.77 24.60
CA GLU A 7 1.03 -9.84 25.94
C GLU A 7 2.00 -11.02 26.10
N ARG A 8 1.87 -12.02 25.27
CA ARG A 8 2.61 -13.28 25.33
C ARG A 8 3.71 -13.31 24.28
N ASP A 9 4.97 -13.19 24.70
CA ASP A 9 6.14 -13.25 23.81
C ASP A 9 6.13 -14.48 22.91
N LEU A 10 5.76 -15.64 23.47
CA LEU A 10 5.69 -16.90 22.71
C LEU A 10 4.74 -16.80 21.50
N VAL A 11 3.69 -15.99 21.61
CA VAL A 11 2.73 -15.78 20.50
C VAL A 11 3.35 -14.88 19.44
N THR A 12 3.98 -13.77 19.84
CA THR A 12 4.66 -12.87 18.89
C THR A 12 5.81 -13.58 18.17
N ASP A 13 6.62 -14.36 18.89
CA ASP A 13 7.73 -15.14 18.32
C ASP A 13 7.22 -16.23 17.36
N GLY A 14 6.14 -16.90 17.72
CA GLY A 14 5.50 -17.89 16.87
C GLY A 14 5.02 -17.30 15.54
N TYR A 15 4.35 -16.16 15.58
CA TYR A 15 3.92 -15.45 14.38
C TYR A 15 5.11 -14.91 13.57
N ASN A 16 6.13 -14.33 14.23
CA ASN A 16 7.34 -13.86 13.55
C ASN A 16 7.98 -14.99 12.74
N SER A 17 8.16 -16.17 13.34
CA SER A 17 8.72 -17.34 12.67
C SER A 17 7.86 -17.84 11.50
N LEU A 18 6.54 -17.76 11.62
CA LEU A 18 5.63 -18.21 10.58
C LEU A 18 5.59 -17.21 9.40
N PHE A 19 5.61 -15.91 9.66
CA PHE A 19 5.66 -14.88 8.61
C PHE A 19 7.00 -14.87 7.89
N ASP A 20 8.12 -15.09 8.61
CA ASP A 20 9.45 -15.18 8.01
C ASP A 20 9.52 -16.31 6.96
N ARG A 21 8.89 -17.45 7.21
CA ARG A 21 8.77 -18.55 6.22
C ARG A 21 8.01 -18.16 4.96
N GLU A 22 7.10 -17.19 5.04
CA GLU A 22 6.37 -16.64 3.88
C GLU A 22 7.11 -15.40 3.29
N GLY A 23 8.34 -15.09 3.76
CA GLY A 23 9.15 -13.96 3.28
C GLY A 23 8.59 -12.58 3.68
N VAL A 24 7.87 -12.51 4.80
CA VAL A 24 7.24 -11.27 5.28
C VAL A 24 7.92 -10.79 6.54
N ALA A 25 8.54 -9.61 6.48
CA ALA A 25 9.16 -8.97 7.64
C ALA A 25 8.11 -8.60 8.69
N THR A 26 8.44 -8.86 9.96
CA THR A 26 7.58 -8.57 11.12
C THR A 26 8.34 -7.84 12.22
N ALA A 27 7.59 -7.16 13.10
CA ALA A 27 8.07 -6.62 14.36
C ALA A 27 7.07 -6.99 15.46
N GLY A 28 7.53 -7.72 16.48
CA GLY A 28 6.76 -8.12 17.65
C GLY A 28 6.91 -7.11 18.77
N PHE A 29 5.82 -6.77 19.45
CA PHE A 29 5.81 -5.86 20.58
C PHE A 29 4.94 -6.39 21.71
N ARG A 30 5.32 -6.11 22.95
CA ARG A 30 4.39 -6.11 24.07
C ARG A 30 3.52 -4.86 24.03
N PRO A 31 2.29 -4.88 24.59
CA PRO A 31 1.38 -3.75 24.52
C PRO A 31 1.95 -2.41 24.97
N ALA A 32 2.69 -2.36 26.09
CA ALA A 32 3.28 -1.13 26.60
C ALA A 32 4.39 -0.57 25.67
N GLU A 33 5.27 -1.45 25.18
CA GLU A 33 6.34 -1.09 24.22
C GLU A 33 5.74 -0.60 22.91
N PHE A 34 4.63 -1.18 22.48
CA PHE A 34 3.92 -0.77 21.27
C PHE A 34 3.33 0.64 21.40
N GLU A 35 2.73 0.98 22.54
CA GLU A 35 2.20 2.33 22.77
C GLU A 35 3.31 3.38 22.72
N GLU A 36 4.44 3.14 23.37
CA GLU A 36 5.60 4.03 23.31
C GLU A 36 6.14 4.16 21.87
N TRP A 37 6.23 3.03 21.18
CA TRP A 37 6.71 3.03 19.81
C TRP A 37 5.75 3.78 18.87
N VAL A 38 4.44 3.50 18.94
CA VAL A 38 3.47 4.15 18.03
C VAL A 38 3.40 5.66 18.26
N ASP A 39 3.69 6.14 19.47
CA ASP A 39 3.71 7.57 19.78
C ASP A 39 4.97 8.27 19.25
N SER A 40 6.11 7.59 19.27
CA SER A 40 7.42 8.16 18.91
C SER A 40 7.91 7.80 17.50
N ALA A 41 7.30 6.81 16.83
CA ALA A 41 7.74 6.34 15.53
C ALA A 41 7.73 7.45 14.48
N ALA A 42 8.75 7.48 13.63
CA ALA A 42 8.80 8.37 12.48
C ALA A 42 7.70 8.02 11.46
N GLU A 43 7.24 9.00 10.70
CA GLU A 43 6.21 8.78 9.67
C GLU A 43 6.62 7.73 8.64
N ASP A 44 7.91 7.67 8.30
CA ASP A 44 8.41 6.72 7.31
C ASP A 44 8.40 5.29 7.83
N ASP A 45 8.64 5.08 9.13
CA ASP A 45 8.51 3.78 9.78
C ASP A 45 7.05 3.31 9.77
N LEU A 46 6.11 4.21 10.08
CA LEU A 46 4.68 3.91 10.05
C LEU A 46 4.17 3.64 8.63
N LYS A 47 4.69 4.33 7.61
CA LYS A 47 4.38 4.07 6.19
C LYS A 47 4.90 2.70 5.71
N ALA A 48 5.97 2.19 6.32
CA ALA A 48 6.51 0.86 6.02
C ALA A 48 5.66 -0.27 6.61
N VAL A 49 4.73 0.02 7.54
CA VAL A 49 3.82 -0.97 8.11
C VAL A 49 2.73 -1.31 7.11
N ARG A 50 2.56 -2.61 6.85
CA ARG A 50 1.51 -3.16 5.98
C ARG A 50 0.23 -3.53 6.73
N ALA A 51 0.34 -3.88 8.00
CA ALA A 51 -0.78 -4.19 8.89
C ALA A 51 -0.33 -4.22 10.35
N PHE A 52 -1.28 -3.97 11.25
CA PHE A 52 -1.16 -4.18 12.68
C PHE A 52 -2.03 -5.37 13.09
N LEU A 53 -1.43 -6.38 13.70
CA LEU A 53 -2.11 -7.54 14.25
C LEU A 53 -2.14 -7.42 15.78
N ILE A 54 -3.30 -7.18 16.34
CA ILE A 54 -3.49 -6.99 17.78
C ILE A 54 -4.04 -8.29 18.37
N GLY A 55 -3.25 -8.95 19.19
CA GLY A 55 -3.64 -10.14 19.92
C GLY A 55 -4.28 -9.85 21.28
N GLN A 56 -3.97 -10.67 22.26
CA GLN A 56 -4.48 -10.48 23.62
C GLN A 56 -3.75 -9.34 24.32
N CYS A 57 -4.51 -8.34 24.80
CA CYS A 57 -4.00 -7.15 25.47
C CYS A 57 -4.93 -6.81 26.64
N GLU A 58 -5.00 -7.70 27.67
CA GLU A 58 -5.94 -7.54 28.78
C GLU A 58 -5.58 -6.38 29.72
N LYS A 59 -4.29 -6.11 29.87
CA LYS A 59 -3.77 -5.09 30.80
C LYS A 59 -3.59 -3.71 30.19
N THR A 60 -3.54 -3.62 28.89
CA THR A 60 -3.28 -2.37 28.16
C THR A 60 -4.34 -2.20 27.09
N ASN A 61 -5.09 -1.12 27.16
CA ASN A 61 -6.13 -0.85 26.18
C ASN A 61 -5.55 -0.18 24.93
N ILE A 62 -5.00 -0.97 24.00
CA ILE A 62 -4.54 -0.46 22.72
C ILE A 62 -5.71 0.11 21.95
N SER A 63 -5.65 1.39 21.62
CA SER A 63 -6.69 2.07 20.86
C SER A 63 -6.46 1.94 19.35
N PRO A 64 -7.27 1.16 18.60
CA PRO A 64 -7.18 1.08 17.15
C PRO A 64 -7.34 2.44 16.47
N ARG A 65 -8.17 3.33 17.03
CA ARG A 65 -8.36 4.70 16.53
C ARG A 65 -7.09 5.54 16.62
N LYS A 66 -6.30 5.36 17.68
CA LYS A 66 -5.01 6.05 17.84
C LYS A 66 -4.03 5.60 16.74
N ILE A 67 -3.97 4.30 16.47
CA ILE A 67 -3.15 3.74 15.38
C ILE A 67 -3.57 4.34 14.04
N LYS A 68 -4.88 4.35 13.76
CA LYS A 68 -5.44 4.92 12.52
C LYS A 68 -5.24 6.42 12.36
N GLY A 69 -5.09 7.15 13.44
CA GLY A 69 -4.73 8.56 13.41
C GLY A 69 -3.31 8.81 12.92
N ARG A 70 -2.44 7.79 12.93
CA ARG A 70 -1.04 7.87 12.53
C ARG A 70 -0.66 7.00 11.32
N SER A 71 -1.45 5.98 11.01
CA SER A 71 -1.17 5.04 9.91
C SER A 71 -2.45 4.66 9.17
N THR A 72 -2.34 4.50 7.85
CA THR A 72 -3.40 3.98 6.98
C THR A 72 -3.42 2.46 6.90
N ALA A 73 -2.44 1.79 7.52
CA ALA A 73 -2.36 0.34 7.51
C ALA A 73 -3.53 -0.30 8.29
N PRO A 74 -4.10 -1.41 7.81
CA PRO A 74 -5.20 -2.08 8.49
C PRO A 74 -4.83 -2.57 9.87
N VAL A 75 -5.77 -2.41 10.81
CA VAL A 75 -5.69 -2.90 12.19
C VAL A 75 -6.59 -4.11 12.31
N ILE A 76 -6.03 -5.29 12.57
CA ILE A 76 -6.73 -6.57 12.62
C ILE A 76 -6.60 -7.16 14.02
N ALA A 77 -7.72 -7.48 14.65
CA ALA A 77 -7.71 -8.17 15.94
C ALA A 77 -7.62 -9.69 15.76
N LEU A 78 -6.71 -10.33 16.50
CA LEU A 78 -6.59 -11.78 16.59
C LEU A 78 -7.25 -12.28 17.88
N SER A 79 -8.47 -12.83 17.78
CA SER A 79 -9.29 -13.19 18.93
C SER A 79 -9.32 -14.70 19.19
N GLU A 80 -9.19 -15.09 20.45
CA GLU A 80 -9.45 -16.46 20.94
C GLU A 80 -10.89 -16.63 21.45
N GLN A 81 -11.63 -15.52 21.55
CA GLN A 81 -12.96 -15.49 22.16
C GLN A 81 -14.07 -15.63 21.11
N HIS A 82 -15.20 -16.23 21.55
CA HIS A 82 -16.33 -16.56 20.68
C HIS A 82 -17.56 -15.69 20.98
N SER A 83 -17.43 -14.63 21.82
CA SER A 83 -18.53 -13.74 22.17
C SER A 83 -18.79 -12.75 21.04
N LEU A 84 -20.03 -12.71 20.56
CA LEU A 84 -20.48 -11.72 19.58
C LEU A 84 -20.29 -10.29 20.08
N ASP A 85 -20.67 -10.03 21.35
CA ASP A 85 -20.57 -8.70 21.95
C ASP A 85 -19.12 -8.18 21.95
N LYS A 86 -18.15 -9.06 22.24
CA LYS A 86 -16.73 -8.69 22.18
C LYS A 86 -16.24 -8.42 20.77
N ILE A 87 -16.71 -9.18 19.80
CA ILE A 87 -16.38 -8.94 18.38
C ILE A 87 -16.96 -7.59 17.92
N LEU A 88 -18.21 -7.31 18.27
CA LEU A 88 -18.85 -6.02 17.97
C LEU A 88 -18.09 -4.86 18.62
N GLY A 89 -17.72 -5.01 19.90
CA GLY A 89 -16.91 -4.00 20.61
C GLY A 89 -15.54 -3.73 19.96
N LEU A 90 -14.90 -4.75 19.38
CA LEU A 90 -13.65 -4.55 18.62
C LEU A 90 -13.88 -3.71 17.35
N PHE A 91 -14.95 -3.97 16.59
CA PHE A 91 -15.30 -3.15 15.42
C PHE A 91 -15.66 -1.72 15.83
N GLU A 92 -16.41 -1.53 16.91
CA GLU A 92 -16.72 -0.20 17.46
C GLU A 92 -15.46 0.54 17.92
N ALA A 93 -14.45 -0.18 18.43
CA ALA A 93 -13.14 0.39 18.77
C ALA A 93 -12.32 0.80 17.54
N GLY A 94 -12.71 0.35 16.34
CA GLY A 94 -12.13 0.80 15.06
C GLY A 94 -11.18 -0.20 14.40
N VAL A 95 -11.22 -1.49 14.73
CA VAL A 95 -10.48 -2.51 13.95
C VAL A 95 -11.13 -2.71 12.59
N ASP A 96 -10.34 -3.09 11.59
CA ASP A 96 -10.81 -3.31 10.21
C ASP A 96 -11.32 -4.73 10.00
N ASP A 97 -10.80 -5.69 10.77
CA ASP A 97 -11.25 -7.09 10.75
C ASP A 97 -10.94 -7.77 12.09
N VAL A 98 -11.69 -8.85 12.38
CA VAL A 98 -11.46 -9.71 13.54
C VAL A 98 -11.26 -11.14 13.05
N ILE A 99 -10.08 -11.69 13.29
CA ILE A 99 -9.71 -13.04 12.90
C ILE A 99 -9.69 -13.95 14.14
N ARG A 100 -10.36 -15.07 14.04
CA ARG A 100 -10.40 -16.06 15.12
C ARG A 100 -9.21 -17.00 15.05
N LYS A 101 -8.58 -17.22 16.19
CA LYS A 101 -7.55 -18.25 16.36
C LYS A 101 -8.21 -19.64 16.57
N PRO A 102 -7.61 -20.74 16.10
CA PRO A 102 -6.39 -20.79 15.30
C PRO A 102 -6.59 -20.35 13.85
N VAL A 103 -5.60 -19.66 13.26
CA VAL A 103 -5.64 -19.14 11.90
C VAL A 103 -4.34 -19.43 11.16
N HIS A 104 -4.44 -19.72 9.88
CA HIS A 104 -3.28 -19.93 9.03
C HIS A 104 -2.72 -18.58 8.53
N ILE A 105 -1.40 -18.42 8.46
CA ILE A 105 -0.74 -17.18 8.03
C ILE A 105 -1.23 -16.70 6.67
N ARG A 106 -1.43 -17.59 5.71
CA ARG A 106 -1.94 -17.23 4.37
C ARG A 106 -3.34 -16.64 4.40
N GLU A 107 -4.18 -17.02 5.37
CA GLU A 107 -5.48 -16.39 5.55
C GLU A 107 -5.30 -14.95 6.05
N ILE A 108 -4.42 -14.73 7.03
CA ILE A 108 -4.11 -13.36 7.53
C ILE A 108 -3.63 -12.50 6.37
N LEU A 109 -2.68 -12.98 5.56
CA LEU A 109 -2.15 -12.25 4.40
C LEU A 109 -3.23 -11.94 3.35
N ALA A 110 -4.12 -12.89 3.08
CA ALA A 110 -5.23 -12.69 2.15
C ALA A 110 -6.22 -11.62 2.64
N ARG A 111 -6.52 -11.60 3.95
CA ARG A 111 -7.39 -10.59 4.55
C ARG A 111 -6.76 -9.20 4.55
N ILE A 112 -5.47 -9.10 4.91
CA ILE A 112 -4.70 -7.84 4.80
C ILE A 112 -4.80 -7.30 3.37
N ALA A 113 -4.53 -8.14 2.37
CA ALA A 113 -4.61 -7.76 0.97
C ALA A 113 -6.01 -7.31 0.54
N ALA A 114 -7.06 -7.97 1.05
CA ALA A 114 -8.45 -7.62 0.76
C ALA A 114 -8.86 -6.26 1.35
N ILE A 115 -8.45 -6.00 2.61
CA ILE A 115 -8.73 -4.71 3.27
C ILE A 115 -7.97 -3.59 2.60
N SER A 116 -6.67 -3.80 2.33
CA SER A 116 -5.84 -2.80 1.64
C SER A 116 -6.39 -2.44 0.26
N ARG A 117 -6.91 -3.41 -0.50
CA ARG A 117 -7.58 -3.13 -1.78
C ARG A 117 -8.81 -2.26 -1.61
N ARG A 118 -9.68 -2.55 -0.64
CA ARG A 118 -10.88 -1.74 -0.39
C ARG A 118 -10.53 -0.30 -0.01
N ALA A 119 -9.56 -0.12 0.87
CA ALA A 119 -9.07 1.21 1.24
C ALA A 119 -8.44 1.95 0.05
N GLN A 120 -7.80 1.23 -0.87
CA GLN A 120 -7.26 1.77 -2.11
C GLN A 120 -8.36 2.07 -3.14
N ASP A 121 -9.42 1.26 -3.21
CA ASP A 121 -10.57 1.48 -4.07
C ASP A 121 -11.33 2.78 -3.72
N GLU A 122 -11.32 3.19 -2.45
CA GLU A 122 -11.93 4.44 -1.98
C GLU A 122 -11.00 5.68 -2.15
N ALA A 123 -9.68 5.50 -2.32
CA ALA A 123 -8.72 6.60 -2.18
C ALA A 123 -7.64 6.72 -3.25
N SER A 124 -7.55 5.88 -4.25
CA SER A 124 -6.36 5.88 -5.09
C SER A 124 -6.60 5.94 -6.59
N PHE A 125 -7.24 6.99 -7.02
CA PHE A 125 -7.09 7.41 -8.41
C PHE A 125 -6.71 8.89 -8.47
N THR A 126 -5.94 9.24 -9.48
CA THR A 126 -5.69 10.63 -9.88
C THR A 126 -6.57 10.92 -11.08
N GLU A 127 -7.41 11.95 -10.98
CA GLU A 127 -8.22 12.42 -12.12
C GLU A 127 -7.53 13.58 -12.84
N ILE A 128 -7.46 13.48 -14.16
CA ILE A 128 -6.95 14.52 -15.06
C ILE A 128 -7.92 14.65 -16.21
N GLY A 129 -8.84 15.59 -16.09
CA GLY A 129 -9.97 15.68 -17.00
C GLY A 129 -10.74 14.35 -17.04
N PRO A 130 -10.93 13.73 -18.22
CA PRO A 130 -11.65 12.47 -18.34
C PRO A 130 -10.80 11.23 -17.97
N LEU A 131 -9.49 11.40 -17.72
CA LEU A 131 -8.56 10.32 -17.43
C LEU A 131 -8.50 10.05 -15.92
N ARG A 132 -8.86 8.83 -15.54
CA ARG A 132 -8.73 8.30 -14.17
C ARG A 132 -7.61 7.27 -14.13
N ILE A 133 -6.61 7.52 -13.29
CA ILE A 133 -5.40 6.71 -13.17
C ILE A 133 -5.37 6.07 -11.79
N TYR A 134 -5.39 4.76 -11.74
CA TYR A 134 -5.32 3.96 -10.52
C TYR A 134 -3.86 3.69 -10.13
N THR A 135 -3.56 3.61 -8.82
CA THR A 135 -2.22 3.32 -8.30
C THR A 135 -2.07 1.89 -7.78
N ASP A 136 -3.08 1.06 -7.99
CA ASP A 136 -3.19 -0.32 -7.51
C ASP A 136 -2.91 -1.39 -8.59
N GLY A 137 -2.46 -0.97 -9.77
CA GLY A 137 -2.17 -1.87 -10.88
C GLY A 137 -3.34 -2.16 -11.82
N ARG A 138 -4.50 -1.51 -11.63
CA ARG A 138 -5.59 -1.53 -12.60
C ARG A 138 -5.25 -0.69 -13.82
N ASP A 139 -5.84 -1.03 -14.96
CA ASP A 139 -5.76 -0.19 -16.15
C ASP A 139 -6.50 1.14 -15.94
N PRO A 140 -5.99 2.25 -16.49
CA PRO A 140 -6.66 3.55 -16.38
C PRO A 140 -7.99 3.56 -17.12
N GLU A 141 -8.85 4.50 -16.78
CA GLU A 141 -10.14 4.74 -17.43
C GLU A 141 -10.17 6.11 -18.09
N ILE A 142 -10.85 6.20 -19.22
CA ILE A 142 -11.17 7.46 -19.90
C ILE A 142 -12.68 7.52 -20.10
N ASP A 143 -13.36 8.53 -19.56
CA ASP A 143 -14.82 8.65 -19.55
C ASP A 143 -15.52 7.38 -19.03
N GLY A 144 -14.95 6.76 -17.96
CA GLY A 144 -15.47 5.54 -17.37
C GLY A 144 -15.25 4.25 -18.18
N LYS A 145 -14.48 4.32 -19.29
CA LYS A 145 -14.11 3.16 -20.10
C LYS A 145 -12.67 2.76 -19.85
N VAL A 146 -12.46 1.49 -19.51
CA VAL A 146 -11.12 0.95 -19.28
C VAL A 146 -10.26 1.08 -20.55
N MET A 147 -9.05 1.61 -20.37
CA MET A 147 -8.02 1.73 -21.40
C MET A 147 -6.90 0.74 -21.11
N PRO A 148 -6.85 -0.44 -21.75
CA PRO A 148 -5.81 -1.42 -21.49
C PRO A 148 -4.42 -0.91 -21.88
N LEU A 149 -3.47 -1.04 -20.94
CA LEU A 149 -2.07 -0.65 -21.15
C LEU A 149 -1.13 -1.83 -20.87
N PRO A 150 -0.05 -1.98 -21.66
CA PRO A 150 1.04 -2.88 -21.31
C PRO A 150 1.59 -2.52 -19.92
N ARG A 151 1.99 -3.53 -19.15
CA ARG A 151 2.40 -3.41 -17.75
C ARG A 151 3.40 -2.26 -17.50
N ARG A 152 4.39 -2.07 -18.37
CA ARG A 152 5.41 -1.03 -18.20
C ARG A 152 4.84 0.37 -18.43
N GLU A 153 4.01 0.57 -19.46
CA GLU A 153 3.35 1.84 -19.74
C GLU A 153 2.38 2.22 -18.61
N ARG A 154 1.64 1.24 -18.07
CA ARG A 154 0.77 1.43 -16.91
C ARG A 154 1.56 1.88 -15.69
N ARG A 155 2.64 1.17 -15.32
CA ARG A 155 3.50 1.57 -14.18
C ARG A 155 4.12 2.95 -14.34
N ILE A 156 4.47 3.35 -15.56
CA ILE A 156 4.93 4.74 -15.84
C ILE A 156 3.80 5.72 -15.52
N LEU A 157 2.59 5.46 -16.00
CA LEU A 157 1.45 6.34 -15.78
C LEU A 157 1.08 6.45 -14.30
N GLU A 158 1.07 5.34 -13.59
CA GLU A 158 0.90 5.27 -12.13
C GLU A 158 1.95 6.11 -11.39
N TYR A 159 3.23 5.94 -11.75
CA TYR A 159 4.32 6.68 -11.12
C TYR A 159 4.22 8.19 -11.37
N LEU A 160 3.86 8.58 -12.59
CA LEU A 160 3.63 10.00 -12.93
C LEU A 160 2.41 10.57 -12.16
N ALA A 161 1.35 9.79 -11.99
CA ALA A 161 0.16 10.18 -11.25
C ALA A 161 0.44 10.35 -9.74
N THR A 162 1.19 9.42 -9.14
CA THR A 162 1.63 9.51 -7.74
C THR A 162 2.51 10.75 -7.49
N ASN A 163 3.20 11.25 -8.52
CA ASN A 163 4.01 12.45 -8.49
C ASN A 163 3.35 13.63 -9.23
N ALA A 164 2.02 13.66 -9.31
CA ALA A 164 1.29 14.71 -10.00
C ALA A 164 1.72 16.11 -9.53
N GLY A 165 1.85 17.05 -10.47
CA GLY A 165 2.33 18.39 -10.21
C GLY A 165 3.86 18.54 -10.08
N ARG A 166 4.60 17.45 -9.90
CA ARG A 166 6.08 17.44 -9.85
C ARG A 166 6.68 16.88 -11.13
N ARG A 167 7.89 17.32 -11.45
CA ARG A 167 8.66 16.76 -12.55
C ARG A 167 9.57 15.64 -12.02
N VAL A 168 9.53 14.50 -12.68
CA VAL A 168 10.37 13.33 -12.34
C VAL A 168 11.40 13.12 -13.45
N THR A 169 12.62 12.77 -13.06
CA THR A 169 13.72 12.53 -14.02
C THR A 169 13.55 11.19 -14.72
N LYS A 170 14.27 11.01 -15.84
CA LYS A 170 14.31 9.72 -16.55
C LYS A 170 14.78 8.58 -15.65
N THR A 171 15.83 8.80 -14.89
CA THR A 171 16.38 7.84 -13.92
C THR A 171 15.35 7.46 -12.84
N GLN A 172 14.59 8.42 -12.31
CA GLN A 172 13.54 8.13 -11.34
C GLN A 172 12.43 7.26 -11.92
N VAL A 173 12.02 7.53 -13.16
CA VAL A 173 11.04 6.70 -13.88
C VAL A 173 11.62 5.31 -14.16
N PHE A 174 12.88 5.20 -14.56
CA PHE A 174 13.58 3.94 -14.78
C PHE A 174 13.59 3.08 -13.51
N ASN A 175 14.06 3.64 -12.38
CA ASN A 175 14.13 2.94 -11.11
C ASN A 175 12.75 2.48 -10.60
N ALA A 176 11.70 3.26 -10.84
CA ALA A 176 10.33 2.88 -10.47
C ALA A 176 9.80 1.67 -11.24
N ILE A 177 10.28 1.43 -12.47
CA ILE A 177 9.79 0.38 -13.37
C ILE A 177 10.64 -0.88 -13.30
N TYR A 178 11.96 -0.70 -13.31
CA TYR A 178 12.94 -1.80 -13.42
C TYR A 178 13.62 -2.14 -12.09
N GLY A 179 13.56 -1.23 -11.09
CA GLY A 179 14.29 -1.35 -9.83
C GLY A 179 15.71 -0.77 -9.94
N ILE A 180 16.40 -0.72 -8.80
CA ILE A 180 17.73 -0.08 -8.68
C ILE A 180 18.86 -1.01 -9.18
N PHE A 181 18.58 -2.31 -9.31
CA PHE A 181 19.58 -3.36 -9.57
C PHE A 181 19.42 -4.07 -10.93
N ASP A 182 18.67 -3.49 -11.87
CA ASP A 182 18.51 -4.07 -13.19
C ASP A 182 19.57 -3.50 -14.14
N ASP A 183 20.77 -4.06 -14.09
CA ASP A 183 21.92 -3.66 -14.89
C ASP A 183 21.84 -4.11 -16.38
N GLU A 184 20.81 -4.91 -16.73
CA GLU A 184 20.67 -5.45 -18.09
C GLU A 184 19.89 -4.52 -19.04
N VAL A 185 19.21 -3.50 -18.51
CA VAL A 185 18.34 -2.60 -19.29
C VAL A 185 18.86 -1.18 -19.28
N GLU A 186 19.07 -0.60 -20.44
CA GLU A 186 19.48 0.81 -20.58
C GLU A 186 18.34 1.78 -20.29
N GLU A 187 18.61 2.89 -19.60
CA GLU A 187 17.63 3.96 -19.31
C GLU A 187 16.90 4.52 -20.56
N ASN A 188 17.48 4.38 -21.73
CA ASN A 188 16.90 4.84 -22.99
C ASN A 188 15.56 4.16 -23.33
N VAL A 189 15.31 2.99 -22.76
CA VAL A 189 14.05 2.25 -22.90
C VAL A 189 12.85 3.05 -22.34
N VAL A 190 13.07 3.90 -21.33
CA VAL A 190 12.04 4.76 -20.75
C VAL A 190 11.44 5.70 -21.80
N GLU A 191 12.28 6.31 -22.64
CA GLU A 191 11.82 7.24 -23.68
C GLU A 191 10.90 6.55 -24.70
N SER A 192 11.23 5.29 -25.05
CA SER A 192 10.42 4.47 -25.95
C SER A 192 9.03 4.17 -25.33
N HIS A 193 9.00 3.78 -24.04
CA HIS A 193 7.74 3.50 -23.35
C HIS A 193 6.89 4.76 -23.19
N ILE A 194 7.50 5.88 -22.80
CA ILE A 194 6.79 7.16 -22.67
C ILE A 194 6.26 7.62 -24.04
N SER A 195 7.03 7.48 -25.11
CA SER A 195 6.56 7.83 -26.45
C SER A 195 5.32 7.03 -26.85
N LYS A 196 5.32 5.70 -26.61
CA LYS A 196 4.18 4.82 -26.89
C LYS A 196 2.97 5.18 -26.02
N LEU A 197 3.17 5.43 -24.73
CA LEU A 197 2.13 5.85 -23.80
C LEU A 197 1.49 7.17 -24.24
N ARG A 198 2.30 8.18 -24.53
CA ARG A 198 1.84 9.50 -25.01
C ARG A 198 1.00 9.39 -26.28
N LYS A 199 1.44 8.55 -27.23
CA LYS A 199 0.68 8.30 -28.45
C LYS A 199 -0.71 7.77 -28.14
N LYS A 200 -0.81 6.74 -27.30
CA LYS A 200 -2.09 6.13 -26.92
C LYS A 200 -3.00 7.10 -26.17
N LEU A 201 -2.43 7.88 -25.23
CA LEU A 201 -3.20 8.89 -24.49
C LEU A 201 -3.72 9.99 -25.42
N ARG A 202 -2.89 10.51 -26.34
CA ARG A 202 -3.32 11.51 -27.34
C ARG A 202 -4.43 11.01 -28.25
N GLU A 203 -4.36 9.75 -28.69
CA GLU A 203 -5.39 9.14 -29.53
C GLU A 203 -6.74 9.06 -28.82
N LYS A 204 -6.76 8.91 -27.50
CA LYS A 204 -7.98 8.77 -26.69
C LYS A 204 -8.49 10.07 -26.09
N LEU A 205 -7.59 10.96 -25.67
CA LEU A 205 -7.92 12.22 -25.00
C LEU A 205 -8.00 13.42 -25.95
N GLY A 206 -7.38 13.34 -27.14
CA GLY A 206 -7.23 14.48 -28.05
C GLY A 206 -6.10 15.45 -27.66
N TYR A 207 -5.47 15.27 -26.52
CA TYR A 207 -4.33 16.06 -26.05
C TYR A 207 -3.29 15.17 -25.36
N ASP A 208 -2.12 15.74 -25.05
CA ASP A 208 -1.04 15.02 -24.38
C ASP A 208 -0.95 15.43 -22.92
N PRO A 209 -1.31 14.54 -21.96
CA PRO A 209 -1.26 14.85 -20.54
C PRO A 209 0.17 14.76 -19.96
N ILE A 210 1.18 14.32 -20.73
CA ILE A 210 2.55 14.16 -20.27
C ILE A 210 3.44 15.26 -20.87
N ASP A 211 3.78 16.25 -20.06
CA ASP A 211 4.78 17.27 -20.41
C ASP A 211 6.20 16.70 -20.29
N SER A 212 7.00 16.85 -21.32
CA SER A 212 8.38 16.39 -21.41
C SER A 212 9.32 17.57 -21.66
N LYS A 213 10.30 17.77 -20.78
CA LYS A 213 11.37 18.75 -20.98
C LYS A 213 12.73 18.05 -21.03
N ARG A 214 13.49 18.34 -22.09
CA ARG A 214 14.83 17.78 -22.27
C ARG A 214 15.69 18.06 -21.05
N PHE A 215 16.40 17.05 -20.55
CA PHE A 215 17.25 17.02 -19.35
C PHE A 215 16.51 17.20 -18.01
N LEU A 216 15.26 17.61 -17.99
CA LEU A 216 14.49 17.83 -16.76
C LEU A 216 13.51 16.69 -16.44
N GLY A 217 13.18 15.86 -17.44
CA GLY A 217 12.30 14.72 -17.28
C GLY A 217 10.83 14.99 -17.61
N TYR A 218 9.92 14.31 -16.94
CA TYR A 218 8.50 14.19 -17.27
C TYR A 218 7.61 14.69 -16.15
N ARG A 219 6.45 15.21 -16.51
CA ARG A 219 5.42 15.63 -15.56
C ARG A 219 4.04 15.36 -16.13
N LEU A 220 3.16 14.83 -15.31
CA LEU A 220 1.73 14.75 -15.62
C LEU A 220 1.12 16.14 -15.44
N VAL A 221 0.46 16.65 -16.47
CA VAL A 221 -0.18 17.97 -16.46
C VAL A 221 -1.62 17.78 -16.02
N THR A 222 -1.99 18.42 -14.92
CA THR A 222 -3.36 18.44 -14.36
C THR A 222 -4.16 19.58 -14.97
#